data_ff00c30196d5538c2f7a253a9c4352bb
#
_entry.id   ff00c30196d5538c2f7a253a9c4352bb
#
_cell.length_a   1.000
_cell.length_b   1.000
_cell.length_c   1.000
_cell.angle_alpha   90.00
_cell.angle_beta   90.00
_cell.angle_gamma   90.00
#
_symmetry.space_group_name_H-M   'P 1'
#
loop_
_entity.id
_entity.type
_entity.pdbx_description
1 polymer ?
#
loop_
_entity_poly.entity_id
_entity_poly.type
_entity_poly.pdbx_seq_one_letter_code
_entity_poly.pdbx_strand_id
1 'polypeptide(L)'
;MQVYADNAATTAMSRTAIDAMLPYLDNIYGNPSSLHSVGQRAKEALDAARETVAQCLGCEPREIIFTSGGSEADNQAIISAARNGEKKGKKHII
;
A
#
# COMPACT_ATOMS: atom_id res chain seq x y z
N MET A 1 -13.56 -23.37 23.84
CA MET A 1 -12.47 -22.85 23.00
C MET A 1 -13.11 -22.05 21.86
N GLN A 2 -12.72 -20.79 21.66
CA GLN A 2 -13.22 -19.98 20.54
C GLN A 2 -12.18 -20.05 19.41
N VAL A 3 -12.60 -20.42 18.21
CA VAL A 3 -11.73 -20.46 17.02
C VAL A 3 -12.25 -19.44 16.02
N TYR A 4 -11.40 -18.49 15.61
CA TYR A 4 -11.69 -17.55 14.53
C TYR A 4 -11.05 -18.11 13.25
N ALA A 5 -11.87 -18.38 12.24
CA ALA A 5 -11.44 -19.02 10.99
C ALA A 5 -11.77 -18.19 9.74
N ASP A 6 -12.30 -16.97 9.89
CA ASP A 6 -12.63 -16.07 8.77
C ASP A 6 -11.45 -15.15 8.40
N ASN A 7 -10.30 -15.77 8.09
CA ASN A 7 -9.08 -15.05 7.77
C ASN A 7 -9.14 -14.28 6.44
N ALA A 8 -10.12 -14.58 5.59
CA ALA A 8 -10.35 -13.81 4.37
C ALA A 8 -10.93 -12.41 4.66
N ALA A 9 -11.69 -12.27 5.74
CA ALA A 9 -12.23 -10.98 6.17
C ALA A 9 -11.17 -10.14 6.89
N THR A 10 -10.46 -10.73 7.85
CA THR A 10 -9.41 -10.06 8.62
C THR A 10 -8.52 -11.06 9.35
N THR A 11 -7.32 -10.65 9.69
CA THR A 11 -6.40 -11.43 10.51
C THR A 11 -5.80 -10.58 11.62
N ALA A 12 -5.35 -11.20 12.71
CA ALA A 12 -4.51 -10.52 13.68
C ALA A 12 -3.19 -10.10 13.02
N MET A 13 -2.75 -8.88 13.31
CA MET A 13 -1.44 -8.41 12.87
C MET A 13 -0.33 -9.19 13.56
N SER A 14 0.68 -9.61 12.81
CA SER A 14 1.82 -10.33 13.40
C SER A 14 2.60 -9.44 14.37
N ARG A 15 3.22 -10.03 15.38
CA ARG A 15 4.03 -9.27 16.35
C ARG A 15 5.16 -8.51 15.66
N THR A 16 5.82 -9.13 14.67
CA THR A 16 6.86 -8.49 13.86
C THR A 16 6.36 -7.23 13.15
N ALA A 17 5.17 -7.28 12.56
CA ALA A 17 4.58 -6.12 11.90
C ALA A 17 4.22 -5.01 12.90
N ILE A 18 3.64 -5.37 14.05
CA ILE A 18 3.33 -4.41 15.13
C ILE A 18 4.60 -3.68 15.57
N ASP A 19 5.65 -4.44 15.91
CA ASP A 19 6.91 -3.86 16.40
C ASP A 19 7.57 -2.96 15.36
N ALA A 20 7.49 -3.33 14.06
CA ALA A 20 8.00 -2.51 12.97
C ALA A 20 7.20 -1.20 12.77
N MET A 21 5.92 -1.17 13.11
CA MET A 21 5.06 0.02 12.98
C MET A 21 5.23 1.02 14.12
N LEU A 22 5.55 0.58 15.34
CA LEU A 22 5.58 1.42 16.53
C LEU A 22 6.40 2.72 16.36
N PRO A 23 7.62 2.72 15.79
CA PRO A 23 8.38 3.94 15.61
C PRO A 23 7.68 5.01 14.76
N TYR A 24 6.78 4.61 13.87
CA TYR A 24 6.06 5.54 12.98
C TYR A 24 4.80 6.14 13.62
N LEU A 25 4.41 5.66 14.79
CA LEU A 25 3.27 6.19 15.54
C LEU A 25 3.67 7.32 16.48
N ASP A 26 4.93 7.41 16.90
CA ASP A 26 5.38 8.39 17.88
C ASP A 26 6.65 9.18 17.48
N ASN A 27 7.61 8.55 16.83
CA ASN A 27 8.92 9.14 16.54
C ASN A 27 9.10 9.61 15.09
N ILE A 28 8.56 8.86 14.12
CA ILE A 28 8.71 9.11 12.66
C ILE A 28 7.35 9.42 12.05
N TYR A 29 6.69 10.43 12.55
CA TYR A 29 5.32 10.81 12.19
C TYR A 29 5.22 11.94 11.17
N GLY A 30 6.34 12.39 10.62
CA GLY A 30 6.38 13.51 9.68
C GLY A 30 5.58 13.28 8.40
N ASN A 31 5.14 14.38 7.79
CA ASN A 31 4.53 14.30 6.46
C ASN A 31 5.63 14.06 5.40
N PRO A 32 5.58 12.94 4.64
CA PRO A 32 6.60 12.64 3.63
C PRO A 32 6.68 13.66 2.49
N SER A 33 5.70 14.54 2.33
CA SER A 33 5.73 15.62 1.34
C SER A 33 6.44 16.89 1.84
N SER A 34 6.80 16.96 3.12
CA SER A 34 7.47 18.12 3.71
C SER A 34 8.98 18.11 3.42
N LEU A 35 9.53 19.29 3.14
CA LEU A 35 10.95 19.44 2.77
C LEU A 35 11.92 19.47 3.96
N HIS A 36 11.43 19.64 5.18
CA HIS A 36 12.26 19.65 6.38
C HIS A 36 12.65 18.23 6.84
N SER A 37 13.63 18.13 7.73
CA SER A 37 14.21 16.84 8.17
C SER A 37 13.21 15.83 8.73
N VAL A 38 12.16 16.28 9.41
CA VAL A 38 11.11 15.38 9.96
C VAL A 38 10.31 14.73 8.82
N GLY A 39 9.97 15.51 7.78
CA GLY A 39 9.31 14.99 6.59
C GLY A 39 10.21 14.07 5.77
N GLN A 40 11.50 14.40 5.66
CA GLN A 40 12.46 13.57 4.93
C GLN A 40 12.61 12.17 5.54
N ARG A 41 12.68 12.06 6.88
CA ARG A 41 12.71 10.74 7.56
C ARG A 41 11.47 9.90 7.25
N ALA A 42 10.29 10.52 7.24
CA ALA A 42 9.05 9.82 6.91
C ALA A 42 9.04 9.39 5.43
N LYS A 43 9.57 10.23 4.54
CA LYS A 43 9.71 9.91 3.12
C LYS A 43 10.65 8.72 2.88
N GLU A 44 11.82 8.71 3.51
CA GLU A 44 12.79 7.62 3.42
C GLU A 44 12.17 6.29 3.87
N ALA A 45 11.41 6.29 4.97
CA ALA A 45 10.71 5.12 5.46
C ALA A 45 9.64 4.62 4.48
N LEU A 46 8.86 5.53 3.89
CA LEU A 46 7.84 5.20 2.91
C LEU A 46 8.46 4.64 1.63
N ASP A 47 9.54 5.23 1.16
CA ASP A 47 10.25 4.77 -0.05
C ASP A 47 10.90 3.39 0.18
N ALA A 48 11.53 3.15 1.33
CA ALA A 48 12.06 1.83 1.70
C ALA A 48 10.96 0.75 1.78
N ALA A 49 9.80 1.08 2.34
CA ALA A 49 8.65 0.17 2.36
C ALA A 49 8.17 -0.16 0.94
N ARG A 50 8.10 0.84 0.07
CA ARG A 50 7.73 0.68 -1.34
C ARG A 50 8.70 -0.23 -2.09
N GLU A 51 9.99 -0.02 -1.90
CA GLU A 51 11.05 -0.86 -2.48
C GLU A 51 10.91 -2.32 -2.02
N THR A 52 10.69 -2.54 -0.73
CA THR A 52 10.49 -3.88 -0.16
C THR A 52 9.29 -4.59 -0.80
N VAL A 53 8.16 -3.92 -0.92
CA VAL A 53 6.95 -4.48 -1.56
C VAL A 53 7.22 -4.78 -3.04
N ALA A 54 7.87 -3.86 -3.75
CA ALA A 54 8.22 -4.05 -5.16
C ALA A 54 9.14 -5.27 -5.38
N GLN A 55 10.15 -5.45 -4.53
CA GLN A 55 11.02 -6.62 -4.55
C GLN A 55 10.24 -7.93 -4.34
N CYS A 56 9.31 -7.95 -3.38
CA CYS A 56 8.48 -9.12 -3.11
C CYS A 56 7.58 -9.49 -4.31
N LEU A 57 7.13 -8.50 -5.08
CA LEU A 57 6.25 -8.67 -6.23
C LEU A 57 7.02 -8.82 -7.55
N GLY A 58 8.33 -8.59 -7.57
CA GLY A 58 9.16 -8.64 -8.77
C GLY A 58 8.85 -7.51 -9.76
N CYS A 59 8.52 -6.31 -9.25
CA CYS A 59 8.20 -5.13 -10.06
C CYS A 59 9.05 -3.92 -9.64
N GLU A 60 8.92 -2.80 -10.38
CA GLU A 60 9.60 -1.55 -10.06
C GLU A 60 8.89 -0.80 -8.92
N PRO A 61 9.61 -0.11 -8.02
CA PRO A 61 9.00 0.66 -6.93
C PRO A 61 7.95 1.68 -7.39
N ARG A 62 8.14 2.28 -8.56
CA ARG A 62 7.18 3.23 -9.17
C ARG A 62 5.84 2.60 -9.58
N GLU A 63 5.76 1.28 -9.66
CA GLU A 63 4.54 0.53 -9.97
C GLU A 63 3.70 0.23 -8.72
N ILE A 64 4.26 0.49 -7.52
CA ILE A 64 3.56 0.33 -6.25
C ILE A 64 2.84 1.62 -5.88
N ILE A 65 1.56 1.52 -5.64
CA ILE A 65 0.71 2.63 -5.19
C ILE A 65 0.08 2.23 -3.85
N PHE A 66 0.40 2.94 -2.80
CA PHE A 66 -0.27 2.79 -1.50
C PHE A 66 -1.60 3.53 -1.53
N THR A 67 -2.64 2.87 -1.05
CA THR A 67 -4.01 3.39 -0.99
C THR A 67 -4.52 3.36 0.45
N SER A 68 -5.62 4.03 0.73
CA SER A 68 -6.26 4.04 2.05
C SER A 68 -6.94 2.71 2.40
N GLY A 69 -7.13 1.82 1.44
CA GLY A 69 -7.75 0.51 1.64
C GLY A 69 -8.14 -0.17 0.33
N GLY A 70 -8.70 -1.38 0.45
CA GLY A 70 -9.07 -2.22 -0.69
C GLY A 70 -10.04 -1.54 -1.66
N SER A 71 -11.04 -0.83 -1.14
CA SER A 71 -12.02 -0.14 -2.00
C SER A 71 -11.39 0.90 -2.92
N GLU A 72 -10.41 1.67 -2.44
CA GLU A 72 -9.66 2.62 -3.28
C GLU A 72 -8.80 1.88 -4.30
N ALA A 73 -8.10 0.82 -3.88
CA ALA A 73 -7.25 0.02 -4.75
C ALA A 73 -8.05 -0.62 -5.89
N ASP A 74 -9.18 -1.23 -5.57
CA ASP A 74 -10.08 -1.86 -6.55
C ASP A 74 -10.64 -0.85 -7.55
N ASN A 75 -11.12 0.29 -7.08
CA ASN A 75 -11.60 1.36 -7.95
C ASN A 75 -10.50 1.87 -8.88
N GLN A 76 -9.29 2.09 -8.37
CA GLN A 76 -8.17 2.53 -9.20
C GLN A 76 -7.81 1.50 -10.26
N ALA A 77 -7.76 0.21 -9.91
CA ALA A 77 -7.45 -0.87 -10.85
C ALA A 77 -8.52 -0.96 -11.95
N ILE A 78 -9.80 -0.98 -11.60
CA ILE A 78 -10.92 -1.07 -12.53
C ILE A 78 -10.95 0.14 -13.47
N ILE A 79 -10.87 1.36 -12.94
CA ILE A 79 -10.90 2.58 -13.75
C ILE A 79 -9.68 2.65 -14.69
N SER A 80 -8.50 2.27 -14.21
CA SER A 80 -7.28 2.24 -15.03
C SER A 80 -7.38 1.21 -16.16
N ALA A 81 -7.90 0.01 -15.87
CA ALA A 81 -8.12 -1.01 -16.86
C ALA A 81 -9.16 -0.59 -17.90
N ALA A 82 -10.27 0.05 -17.46
CA ALA A 82 -11.31 0.56 -18.34
C ALA A 82 -10.76 1.61 -19.32
N ARG A 83 -10.03 2.61 -18.81
CA ARG A 83 -9.40 3.66 -19.65
C ARG A 83 -8.39 3.10 -20.66
N ASN A 84 -7.60 2.12 -20.23
CA ASN A 84 -6.67 1.44 -21.14
C ASN A 84 -7.41 0.58 -22.18
N GLY A 85 -8.49 -0.06 -21.79
CA GLY A 85 -9.36 -0.83 -22.68
C GLY A 85 -10.02 0.07 -23.73
N GLU A 86 -10.55 1.21 -23.32
CA GLU A 86 -11.17 2.19 -24.20
C GLU A 86 -10.22 2.67 -25.32
N LYS A 87 -8.97 3.01 -24.96
CA LYS A 87 -7.94 3.38 -25.93
C LYS A 87 -7.63 2.27 -26.96
N LYS A 88 -7.92 1.03 -26.62
CA LYS A 88 -7.75 -0.17 -27.48
C LYS A 88 -9.08 -0.63 -28.13
N GLY A 89 -10.15 0.19 -28.06
CA GLY A 89 -11.47 -0.12 -28.61
C GLY A 89 -12.24 -1.20 -27.84
N LYS A 90 -11.78 -1.60 -26.63
CA LYS A 90 -12.48 -2.58 -25.78
C LYS A 90 -13.50 -1.86 -24.92
N LYS A 91 -14.78 -2.29 -24.98
CA LYS A 91 -15.90 -1.59 -24.35
C LYS A 91 -16.58 -2.39 -23.23
N HIS A 92 -16.08 -3.58 -22.90
CA HIS A 92 -16.68 -4.45 -21.88
C HIS A 92 -15.67 -4.76 -20.77
N ILE A 93 -16.14 -4.77 -19.53
CA ILE A 93 -15.45 -5.26 -18.34
C ILE A 93 -16.26 -6.48 -17.88
N ILE A 94 -15.56 -7.59 -17.62
CA ILE A 94 -16.16 -8.84 -17.16
C ILE A 94 -15.63 -9.11 -15.77
#